data_2affb3cac7326b3b67213ef1d4fd9f57
#
_entry.id   2affb3cac7326b3b67213ef1d4fd9f57
#
_cell.length_a   1.000
_cell.length_b   1.000
_cell.length_c   1.000
_cell.angle_alpha   90.00
_cell.angle_beta   90.00
_cell.angle_gamma   90.00
#
_symmetry.space_group_name_H-M   'P 1'
#
loop_
_entity.id
_entity.type
_entity.pdbx_description
1 polymer ?
#
loop_
_entity_poly.entity_id
_entity_poly.type
_entity_poly.pdbx_seq_one_letter_code
_entity_poly.pdbx_strand_id
1 'polypeptide(L)'
;MKKIILFFACFLILIGSAKTSFAESDTLKRLKKQGYATVAVANEPPYSDIKSDGYVTGAAPDVARAVLTILGVEELKAEVIMYGAMIPALQAKRVDMATSGLYIKPDRCESIIYSEPDLCGAEAFAVPAGNPNNLLTYEDIAANADLKMTTCAGCAEEKYALERGVQAGQIVYFDTPPSGIKMLQQGRVDVFALSGLGTQDLLQKTNDPNLELIMPISGVPIGCAGAAFNMNDIEFRAEYNMALAKLKATGEFAAIIEPYGFSAEATAGESYLTRCPDGK
;
A
#
# COMPACT_ATOMS: atom_id res chain seq x y z
N MET A 1 -67.53 24.05 44.90
CA MET A 1 -66.73 24.21 43.68
C MET A 1 -65.25 23.99 44.08
N LYS A 2 -64.76 22.74 43.80
CA LYS A 2 -63.40 22.32 44.11
C LYS A 2 -62.50 22.52 42.86
N LYS A 3 -61.49 23.38 42.96
CA LYS A 3 -60.50 23.56 41.88
C LYS A 3 -59.43 22.47 42.03
N ILE A 4 -59.32 21.64 40.99
CA ILE A 4 -58.24 20.65 40.83
C ILE A 4 -57.10 21.36 40.12
N ILE A 5 -55.94 21.49 40.77
CA ILE A 5 -54.69 21.99 40.20
C ILE A 5 -53.92 20.77 39.69
N LEU A 6 -53.75 20.71 38.38
CA LEU A 6 -52.98 19.64 37.73
C LEU A 6 -51.52 20.07 37.64
N PHE A 7 -50.65 19.41 38.42
CA PHE A 7 -49.20 19.57 38.34
C PHE A 7 -48.63 18.74 37.18
N PHE A 8 -48.18 19.42 36.12
CA PHE A 8 -47.47 18.79 35.03
C PHE A 8 -45.96 18.72 35.40
N ALA A 9 -45.49 17.57 35.84
CA ALA A 9 -44.08 17.34 36.10
C ALA A 9 -43.38 17.07 34.73
N CYS A 10 -42.60 18.05 34.25
CA CYS A 10 -41.77 17.92 33.07
C CYS A 10 -40.52 17.12 33.44
N PHE A 11 -40.50 15.84 33.05
CA PHE A 11 -39.36 14.95 33.22
C PHE A 11 -38.38 15.23 32.06
N LEU A 12 -37.36 16.07 32.30
CA LEU A 12 -36.26 16.26 31.35
C LEU A 12 -35.39 15.00 31.35
N ILE A 13 -35.54 14.17 30.32
CA ILE A 13 -34.61 13.06 30.04
C ILE A 13 -33.34 13.66 29.48
N LEU A 14 -32.30 13.78 30.28
CA LEU A 14 -30.94 14.02 29.84
C LEU A 14 -30.46 12.77 29.13
N ILE A 15 -30.54 12.76 27.76
CA ILE A 15 -29.87 11.78 26.94
C ILE A 15 -28.37 12.16 26.95
N GLY A 16 -27.65 11.62 27.91
CA GLY A 16 -26.20 11.69 27.96
C GLY A 16 -25.66 10.90 26.76
N SER A 17 -25.15 11.59 25.75
CA SER A 17 -24.36 10.98 24.68
C SER A 17 -23.12 10.34 25.33
N ALA A 18 -23.18 9.06 25.63
CA ALA A 18 -22.02 8.28 26.01
C ALA A 18 -21.05 8.32 24.81
N LYS A 19 -20.06 9.22 24.88
CA LYS A 19 -18.87 9.11 24.01
C LYS A 19 -18.19 7.80 24.43
N THR A 20 -18.33 6.76 23.63
CA THR A 20 -17.47 5.58 23.74
C THR A 20 -16.04 6.03 23.47
N SER A 21 -15.33 6.41 24.53
CA SER A 21 -13.88 6.61 24.49
C SER A 21 -13.29 5.20 24.39
N PHE A 22 -12.89 4.77 23.21
CA PHE A 22 -12.02 3.62 23.11
C PHE A 22 -10.73 3.94 23.87
N ALA A 23 -10.31 3.02 24.74
CA ALA A 23 -9.02 3.16 25.40
C ALA A 23 -7.92 3.16 24.33
N GLU A 24 -6.98 4.10 24.44
CA GLU A 24 -5.84 4.18 23.53
C GLU A 24 -5.06 2.86 23.55
N SER A 25 -4.70 2.33 22.38
CA SER A 25 -3.93 1.08 22.24
C SER A 25 -2.54 1.19 22.89
N ASP A 26 -2.02 0.07 23.35
CA ASP A 26 -0.67 0.06 23.95
C ASP A 26 0.41 0.38 22.92
N THR A 27 0.21 0.00 21.64
CA THR A 27 1.09 0.40 20.54
C THR A 27 1.10 1.91 20.37
N LEU A 28 -0.06 2.59 20.30
CA LEU A 28 -0.10 4.04 20.14
C LEU A 28 0.51 4.77 21.34
N LYS A 29 0.23 4.33 22.57
CA LYS A 29 0.87 4.88 23.80
C LYS A 29 2.41 4.79 23.71
N ARG A 30 2.92 3.65 23.26
CA ARG A 30 4.36 3.43 23.08
C ARG A 30 4.93 4.39 22.03
N LEU A 31 4.29 4.50 20.85
CA LEU A 31 4.71 5.38 19.79
C LEU A 31 4.74 6.85 20.21
N LYS A 32 3.72 7.32 20.90
CA LYS A 32 3.69 8.67 21.48
C LYS A 32 4.80 8.91 22.50
N LYS A 33 5.05 7.94 23.36
CA LYS A 33 6.10 8.06 24.38
C LYS A 33 7.49 8.13 23.76
N GLN A 34 7.75 7.38 22.69
CA GLN A 34 9.04 7.38 22.00
C GLN A 34 9.16 8.51 20.96
N GLY A 35 8.03 9.11 20.52
CA GLY A 35 7.96 10.23 19.58
C GLY A 35 8.02 9.85 18.10
N TYR A 36 8.18 8.57 17.77
CA TYR A 36 8.31 8.11 16.37
C TYR A 36 7.68 6.74 16.15
N ALA A 37 7.41 6.41 14.87
CA ALA A 37 7.11 5.06 14.42
C ALA A 37 8.20 4.56 13.47
N THR A 38 8.60 3.29 13.60
CA THR A 38 9.51 2.63 12.65
C THR A 38 8.71 1.98 11.54
N VAL A 39 9.03 2.33 10.27
CA VAL A 39 8.25 1.90 9.12
C VAL A 39 9.10 1.14 8.11
N ALA A 40 8.55 0.05 7.55
CA ALA A 40 9.13 -0.65 6.41
C ALA A 40 8.76 0.04 5.10
N VAL A 41 9.73 0.31 4.24
CA VAL A 41 9.57 0.86 2.90
C VAL A 41 10.46 0.13 1.90
N ALA A 42 9.96 -0.07 0.66
CA ALA A 42 10.71 -0.77 -0.40
C ALA A 42 11.60 0.17 -1.24
N ASN A 43 11.52 1.47 -1.02
CA ASN A 43 12.20 2.49 -1.86
C ASN A 43 11.81 2.35 -3.34
N GLU A 44 10.52 2.36 -3.61
CA GLU A 44 9.89 2.30 -4.93
C GLU A 44 9.09 3.59 -5.19
N PRO A 45 9.71 4.65 -5.74
CA PRO A 45 8.97 5.84 -6.13
C PRO A 45 7.93 5.54 -7.22
N PRO A 46 6.75 6.17 -7.17
CA PRO A 46 6.30 7.20 -6.22
C PRO A 46 5.63 6.66 -4.96
N TYR A 47 5.55 5.34 -4.76
CA TYR A 47 4.92 4.72 -3.59
C TYR A 47 5.68 5.05 -2.30
N SER A 48 7.00 4.86 -2.30
CA SER A 48 7.90 5.20 -1.20
C SER A 48 9.27 5.59 -1.74
N ASP A 49 9.91 6.59 -1.15
CA ASP A 49 11.21 7.10 -1.55
C ASP A 49 12.02 7.49 -0.33
N ILE A 50 13.30 7.17 -0.31
CA ILE A 50 14.24 7.58 0.72
C ILE A 50 15.26 8.52 0.10
N LYS A 51 15.25 9.76 0.56
CA LYS A 51 16.19 10.78 0.12
C LYS A 51 17.60 10.51 0.67
N SER A 52 18.59 11.12 0.06
CA SER A 52 20.00 10.95 0.44
C SER A 52 20.33 11.37 1.87
N ASP A 53 19.49 12.21 2.48
CA ASP A 53 19.58 12.63 3.89
C ASP A 53 18.85 11.68 4.85
N GLY A 54 18.25 10.60 4.33
CA GLY A 54 17.46 9.62 5.09
C GLY A 54 15.99 9.99 5.29
N TYR A 55 15.53 11.15 4.76
CA TYR A 55 14.13 11.53 4.83
C TYR A 55 13.29 10.59 3.98
N VAL A 56 12.25 10.00 4.59
CA VAL A 56 11.30 9.12 3.91
C VAL A 56 10.11 9.92 3.40
N THR A 57 9.75 9.74 2.15
CA THR A 57 8.62 10.38 1.47
C THR A 57 8.00 9.41 0.44
N GLY A 58 7.08 9.88 -0.37
CA GLY A 58 6.28 9.07 -1.29
C GLY A 58 4.84 8.99 -0.80
N ALA A 59 3.93 8.55 -1.68
CA ALA A 59 2.50 8.58 -1.39
C ALA A 59 2.15 7.86 -0.09
N ALA A 60 2.64 6.63 0.11
CA ALA A 60 2.30 5.84 1.28
C ALA A 60 2.92 6.39 2.59
N PRO A 61 4.22 6.72 2.68
CA PRO A 61 4.79 7.30 3.89
C PRO A 61 4.21 8.67 4.24
N ASP A 62 3.85 9.49 3.27
CA ASP A 62 3.33 10.83 3.54
C ASP A 62 1.87 10.77 4.05
N VAL A 63 1.05 9.84 3.53
CA VAL A 63 -0.26 9.53 4.15
C VAL A 63 -0.08 9.02 5.58
N ALA A 64 0.84 8.07 5.80
CA ALA A 64 1.09 7.53 7.13
C ALA A 64 1.57 8.60 8.10
N ARG A 65 2.44 9.51 7.68
CA ARG A 65 2.90 10.65 8.49
C ARG A 65 1.73 11.55 8.89
N ALA A 66 0.86 11.92 7.94
CA ALA A 66 -0.30 12.75 8.22
C ALA A 66 -1.26 12.07 9.22
N VAL A 67 -1.53 10.78 9.04
CA VAL A 67 -2.36 9.99 9.96
C VAL A 67 -1.72 9.92 11.34
N LEU A 68 -0.43 9.62 11.44
CA LEU A 68 0.28 9.52 12.72
C LEU A 68 0.38 10.87 13.43
N THR A 69 0.55 11.97 12.69
CA THR A 69 0.50 13.33 13.26
C THR A 69 -0.86 13.62 13.92
N ILE A 70 -1.98 13.22 13.27
CA ILE A 70 -3.33 13.31 13.87
C ILE A 70 -3.40 12.50 15.18
N LEU A 71 -2.70 11.38 15.24
CA LEU A 71 -2.62 10.52 16.42
C LEU A 71 -1.60 10.98 17.47
N GLY A 72 -0.81 12.03 17.20
CA GLY A 72 0.18 12.58 18.13
C GLY A 72 1.55 11.87 18.08
N VAL A 73 1.91 11.28 16.94
CA VAL A 73 3.23 10.71 16.64
C VAL A 73 3.82 11.51 15.47
N GLU A 74 4.95 12.18 15.68
CA GLU A 74 5.45 13.21 14.76
C GLU A 74 6.48 12.70 13.76
N GLU A 75 7.27 11.67 14.10
CA GLU A 75 8.39 11.22 13.30
C GLU A 75 8.16 9.82 12.71
N LEU A 76 8.60 9.61 11.45
CA LEU A 76 8.77 8.30 10.81
C LEU A 76 10.26 7.97 10.69
N LYS A 77 10.66 6.79 11.18
CA LYS A 77 11.99 6.22 10.95
C LYS A 77 11.85 5.05 9.98
N ALA A 78 12.44 5.20 8.80
CA ALA A 78 12.32 4.18 7.76
C ALA A 78 13.41 3.11 7.88
N GLU A 79 13.00 1.86 7.67
CA GLU A 79 13.89 0.76 7.32
C GLU A 79 13.60 0.33 5.88
N VAL A 80 14.66 0.24 5.06
CA VAL A 80 14.52 -0.30 3.70
C VAL A 80 14.38 -1.81 3.79
N ILE A 81 13.21 -2.30 3.42
CA ILE A 81 12.85 -3.72 3.48
C ILE A 81 12.14 -4.10 2.19
N MET A 82 12.66 -5.07 1.46
CA MET A 82 12.02 -5.59 0.25
C MET A 82 10.66 -6.23 0.59
N TYR A 83 9.72 -6.17 -0.35
CA TYR A 83 8.33 -6.62 -0.15
C TYR A 83 8.21 -8.01 0.48
N GLY A 84 8.99 -9.00 0.01
CA GLY A 84 8.98 -10.36 0.57
C GLY A 84 9.43 -10.46 2.03
N ALA A 85 10.14 -9.46 2.56
CA ALA A 85 10.62 -9.41 3.94
C ALA A 85 9.77 -8.51 4.87
N MET A 86 8.81 -7.74 4.34
CA MET A 86 7.99 -6.83 5.15
C MET A 86 7.09 -7.59 6.14
N ILE A 87 6.42 -8.66 5.71
CA ILE A 87 5.55 -9.47 6.57
C ILE A 87 6.35 -10.11 7.71
N PRO A 88 7.49 -10.80 7.46
CA PRO A 88 8.37 -11.26 8.53
C PRO A 88 8.83 -10.16 9.49
N ALA A 89 9.15 -8.97 8.99
CA ALA A 89 9.57 -7.84 9.84
C ALA A 89 8.44 -7.34 10.75
N LEU A 90 7.20 -7.27 10.24
CA LEU A 90 6.01 -6.94 11.02
C LEU A 90 5.73 -8.00 12.08
N GLN A 91 5.78 -9.29 11.72
CA GLN A 91 5.56 -10.39 12.65
C GLN A 91 6.59 -10.41 13.78
N ALA A 92 7.84 -10.13 13.46
CA ALA A 92 8.94 -10.03 14.43
C ALA A 92 8.93 -8.71 15.23
N LYS A 93 7.98 -7.80 14.97
CA LYS A 93 7.90 -6.46 15.57
C LYS A 93 9.20 -5.65 15.41
N ARG A 94 9.93 -5.91 14.32
CA ARG A 94 11.11 -5.12 13.95
C ARG A 94 10.72 -3.73 13.49
N VAL A 95 9.56 -3.61 12.85
CA VAL A 95 8.92 -2.37 12.45
C VAL A 95 7.51 -2.30 13.02
N ASP A 96 7.00 -1.10 13.22
CA ASP A 96 5.66 -0.85 13.76
C ASP A 96 4.59 -0.99 12.68
N MET A 97 4.94 -0.65 11.44
CA MET A 97 4.06 -0.75 10.29
C MET A 97 4.85 -0.82 8.99
N ALA A 98 4.21 -1.28 7.91
CA ALA A 98 4.72 -1.11 6.55
C ALA A 98 3.89 -0.06 5.80
N THR A 99 4.56 0.90 5.18
CA THR A 99 3.94 1.98 4.43
C THR A 99 4.70 2.20 3.13
N SER A 100 4.44 1.36 2.13
CA SER A 100 5.22 1.27 0.90
C SER A 100 4.39 0.87 -0.33
N GLY A 101 3.06 0.92 -0.24
CA GLY A 101 2.22 0.38 -1.30
C GLY A 101 2.12 -1.15 -1.29
N LEU A 102 2.31 -1.80 -0.14
CA LEU A 102 2.13 -3.25 0.00
C LEU A 102 0.67 -3.62 -0.27
N TYR A 103 0.39 -4.23 -1.43
CA TYR A 103 -0.99 -4.53 -1.83
C TYR A 103 -1.70 -5.48 -0.89
N ILE A 104 -2.96 -5.15 -0.60
CA ILE A 104 -3.88 -5.96 0.19
C ILE A 104 -4.26 -7.19 -0.64
N LYS A 105 -3.80 -8.36 -0.22
CA LYS A 105 -4.05 -9.66 -0.90
C LYS A 105 -4.47 -10.70 0.13
N PRO A 106 -5.41 -11.62 -0.20
CA PRO A 106 -5.94 -12.61 0.74
C PRO A 106 -4.85 -13.39 1.48
N ASP A 107 -3.84 -13.88 0.77
CA ASP A 107 -2.73 -14.64 1.34
C ASP A 107 -1.87 -13.83 2.34
N ARG A 108 -1.74 -12.53 2.13
CA ARG A 108 -1.05 -11.64 3.08
C ARG A 108 -1.90 -11.38 4.32
N CYS A 109 -3.21 -11.30 4.15
CA CYS A 109 -4.17 -11.08 5.25
C CYS A 109 -4.23 -12.23 6.26
N GLU A 110 -3.74 -13.41 5.89
CA GLU A 110 -3.56 -14.54 6.83
C GLU A 110 -2.47 -14.25 7.88
N SER A 111 -1.54 -13.35 7.59
CA SER A 111 -0.32 -13.13 8.37
C SER A 111 -0.19 -11.74 8.98
N ILE A 112 -0.88 -10.75 8.43
CA ILE A 112 -0.87 -9.34 8.84
C ILE A 112 -2.26 -8.71 8.67
N ILE A 113 -2.47 -7.55 9.28
CA ILE A 113 -3.69 -6.76 9.07
C ILE A 113 -3.34 -5.45 8.37
N TYR A 114 -4.33 -4.88 7.68
CA TYR A 114 -4.18 -3.63 6.92
C TYR A 114 -5.13 -2.54 7.42
N SER A 115 -4.77 -1.29 7.17
CA SER A 115 -5.71 -0.17 7.19
C SER A 115 -6.75 -0.30 6.07
N GLU A 116 -7.73 0.59 6.05
CA GLU A 116 -8.51 0.84 4.85
C GLU A 116 -7.56 1.30 3.71
N PRO A 117 -7.88 0.97 2.43
CA PRO A 117 -7.03 1.30 1.29
C PRO A 117 -6.69 2.78 1.21
N ASP A 118 -5.42 3.07 0.98
CA ASP A 118 -4.88 4.43 0.80
C ASP A 118 -4.35 4.69 -0.62
N LEU A 119 -3.87 3.67 -1.33
CA LEU A 119 -3.37 3.77 -2.69
C LEU A 119 -3.92 2.65 -3.55
N CYS A 120 -4.42 2.97 -4.75
CA CYS A 120 -4.81 1.97 -5.74
C CYS A 120 -4.14 2.29 -7.08
N GLY A 121 -3.67 1.25 -7.78
CA GLY A 121 -2.98 1.41 -9.04
C GLY A 121 -3.01 0.15 -9.91
N ALA A 122 -2.77 0.34 -11.20
CA ALA A 122 -2.60 -0.75 -12.15
C ALA A 122 -1.19 -1.34 -12.07
N GLU A 123 -1.03 -2.54 -12.61
CA GLU A 123 0.25 -3.16 -12.89
C GLU A 123 0.76 -2.77 -14.28
N ALA A 124 2.09 -2.83 -14.49
CA ALA A 124 2.69 -2.54 -15.77
C ALA A 124 3.84 -3.50 -16.13
N PHE A 125 4.05 -3.59 -17.44
CA PHE A 125 5.30 -4.10 -18.00
C PHE A 125 6.14 -2.95 -18.56
N ALA A 126 7.47 -3.07 -18.44
CA ALA A 126 8.40 -2.44 -19.36
C ALA A 126 8.93 -3.50 -20.30
N VAL A 127 8.94 -3.19 -21.59
CA VAL A 127 9.37 -4.10 -22.68
C VAL A 127 10.29 -3.35 -23.65
N PRO A 128 11.03 -4.03 -24.53
CA PRO A 128 11.70 -3.38 -25.64
C PRO A 128 10.70 -2.63 -26.53
N ALA A 129 11.11 -1.45 -27.05
CA ALA A 129 10.27 -0.59 -27.87
C ALA A 129 9.65 -1.33 -29.07
N GLY A 130 8.37 -1.06 -29.32
CA GLY A 130 7.56 -1.76 -30.30
C GLY A 130 7.05 -3.12 -29.82
N ASN A 131 7.27 -3.48 -28.56
CA ASN A 131 6.78 -4.72 -27.94
C ASN A 131 6.90 -5.94 -28.85
N PRO A 132 8.12 -6.36 -29.25
CA PRO A 132 8.34 -7.35 -30.30
C PRO A 132 7.72 -8.73 -30.01
N ASN A 133 7.46 -9.02 -28.74
CA ASN A 133 6.84 -10.27 -28.30
C ASN A 133 5.31 -10.13 -28.06
N ASN A 134 4.71 -8.96 -28.35
CA ASN A 134 3.29 -8.65 -28.16
C ASN A 134 2.78 -8.98 -26.74
N LEU A 135 3.56 -8.65 -25.70
CA LEU A 135 3.26 -8.95 -24.31
C LEU A 135 2.24 -7.96 -23.76
N LEU A 136 1.02 -8.40 -23.50
CA LEU A 136 -0.07 -7.62 -22.90
C LEU A 136 -0.58 -8.24 -21.60
N THR A 137 -0.29 -9.53 -21.40
CA THR A 137 -0.75 -10.35 -20.28
C THR A 137 0.39 -11.22 -19.74
N TYR A 138 0.24 -11.77 -18.55
CA TYR A 138 1.18 -12.80 -18.05
C TYR A 138 1.06 -14.12 -18.81
N GLU A 139 -0.13 -14.41 -19.35
CA GLU A 139 -0.38 -15.58 -20.19
C GLU A 139 0.45 -15.54 -21.50
N ASP A 140 0.71 -14.34 -22.04
CA ASP A 140 1.60 -14.20 -23.23
C ASP A 140 3.03 -14.60 -22.88
N ILE A 141 3.50 -14.30 -21.68
CA ILE A 141 4.82 -14.75 -21.19
C ILE A 141 4.82 -16.26 -20.99
N ALA A 142 3.76 -16.81 -20.37
CA ALA A 142 3.63 -18.24 -20.10
C ALA A 142 3.56 -19.07 -21.38
N ALA A 143 2.97 -18.53 -22.47
CA ALA A 143 2.84 -19.20 -23.76
C ALA A 143 4.18 -19.45 -24.47
N ASN A 144 5.24 -18.73 -24.11
CA ASN A 144 6.57 -18.90 -24.70
C ASN A 144 7.60 -19.15 -23.60
N ALA A 145 8.03 -20.41 -23.44
CA ALA A 145 8.96 -20.84 -22.41
C ALA A 145 10.38 -20.22 -22.51
N ASP A 146 10.73 -19.66 -23.66
CA ASP A 146 12.02 -19.01 -23.89
C ASP A 146 12.06 -17.60 -23.30
N LEU A 147 10.89 -16.96 -23.11
CA LEU A 147 10.81 -15.62 -22.52
C LEU A 147 11.17 -15.62 -21.04
N LYS A 148 11.87 -14.57 -20.65
CA LYS A 148 12.24 -14.30 -19.25
C LYS A 148 11.62 -12.99 -18.80
N MET A 149 11.01 -13.01 -17.61
CA MET A 149 10.56 -11.80 -16.92
C MET A 149 11.42 -11.50 -15.71
N THR A 150 11.48 -10.23 -15.33
CA THR A 150 12.06 -9.83 -14.05
C THR A 150 11.05 -9.10 -13.19
N THR A 151 11.06 -9.40 -11.90
CA THR A 151 10.28 -8.75 -10.86
C THR A 151 10.99 -8.93 -9.52
N CYS A 152 10.43 -8.43 -8.41
CA CYS A 152 10.99 -8.64 -7.09
C CYS A 152 10.41 -9.89 -6.42
N ALA A 153 11.20 -10.55 -5.58
CA ALA A 153 10.74 -11.68 -4.78
C ALA A 153 9.68 -11.23 -3.75
N GLY A 154 8.56 -11.94 -3.68
CA GLY A 154 7.42 -11.64 -2.79
C GLY A 154 6.55 -10.46 -3.24
N CYS A 155 6.81 -9.89 -4.42
CA CYS A 155 5.98 -8.87 -5.03
C CYS A 155 4.67 -9.45 -5.58
N ALA A 156 3.69 -8.58 -5.84
CA ALA A 156 2.39 -8.99 -6.39
C ALA A 156 2.53 -9.59 -7.78
N GLU A 157 3.43 -9.05 -8.57
CA GLU A 157 3.71 -9.42 -9.96
C GLU A 157 4.26 -10.84 -10.08
N GLU A 158 5.11 -11.28 -9.16
CA GLU A 158 5.56 -12.66 -9.07
C GLU A 158 4.36 -13.62 -8.92
N LYS A 159 3.47 -13.29 -7.99
CA LYS A 159 2.29 -14.11 -7.74
C LYS A 159 1.34 -14.11 -8.93
N TYR A 160 1.08 -12.94 -9.55
CA TYR A 160 0.27 -12.86 -10.76
C TYR A 160 0.85 -13.68 -11.90
N ALA A 161 2.16 -13.66 -12.09
CA ALA A 161 2.85 -14.44 -13.10
C ALA A 161 2.67 -15.95 -12.88
N LEU A 162 2.95 -16.43 -11.67
CA LEU A 162 2.83 -17.85 -11.32
C LEU A 162 1.38 -18.36 -11.43
N GLU A 163 0.40 -17.59 -10.96
CA GLU A 163 -1.03 -17.92 -11.04
C GLU A 163 -1.53 -18.00 -12.49
N ARG A 164 -0.87 -17.31 -13.44
CA ARG A 164 -1.21 -17.29 -14.86
C ARG A 164 -0.32 -18.19 -15.72
N GLY A 165 0.42 -19.09 -15.08
CA GLY A 165 1.15 -20.15 -15.75
C GLY A 165 2.58 -19.83 -16.16
N VAL A 166 3.11 -18.64 -15.85
CA VAL A 166 4.54 -18.35 -16.00
C VAL A 166 5.32 -19.30 -15.11
N GLN A 167 6.28 -20.02 -15.69
CA GLN A 167 7.06 -20.98 -14.94
C GLN A 167 8.09 -20.28 -14.06
N ALA A 168 8.37 -20.80 -12.86
CA ALA A 168 9.38 -20.23 -11.97
C ALA A 168 10.75 -20.04 -12.64
N GLY A 169 11.10 -20.93 -13.58
CA GLY A 169 12.33 -20.82 -14.36
C GLY A 169 12.36 -19.68 -15.39
N GLN A 170 11.23 -19.03 -15.65
CA GLN A 170 11.13 -17.84 -16.49
C GLN A 170 11.29 -16.55 -15.67
N ILE A 171 11.23 -16.62 -14.33
CA ILE A 171 11.29 -15.46 -13.45
C ILE A 171 12.72 -15.25 -12.95
N VAL A 172 13.25 -14.06 -13.16
CA VAL A 172 14.55 -13.61 -12.67
C VAL A 172 14.31 -12.48 -11.69
N TYR A 173 14.75 -12.63 -10.46
CA TYR A 173 14.51 -11.60 -9.44
C TYR A 173 15.57 -10.50 -9.53
N PHE A 174 15.13 -9.27 -9.40
CA PHE A 174 16.01 -8.12 -9.21
C PHE A 174 16.13 -7.76 -7.71
N ASP A 175 17.26 -7.17 -7.34
CA ASP A 175 17.47 -6.64 -5.99
C ASP A 175 16.90 -5.24 -5.82
N THR A 176 16.89 -4.44 -6.88
CA THR A 176 16.32 -3.08 -6.91
C THR A 176 15.62 -2.84 -8.26
N PRO A 177 14.56 -2.02 -8.32
CA PRO A 177 13.90 -1.72 -9.59
C PRO A 177 14.84 -1.22 -10.70
N PRO A 178 15.83 -0.32 -10.43
CA PRO A 178 16.82 0.07 -11.45
C PRO A 178 17.68 -1.10 -11.96
N SER A 179 17.99 -2.09 -11.10
CA SER A 179 18.75 -3.27 -11.54
C SER A 179 17.92 -4.16 -12.46
N GLY A 180 16.60 -4.25 -12.24
CA GLY A 180 15.67 -4.95 -13.12
C GLY A 180 15.57 -4.31 -14.51
N ILE A 181 15.43 -3.00 -14.60
CA ILE A 181 15.47 -2.27 -15.88
C ILE A 181 16.81 -2.49 -16.60
N LYS A 182 17.92 -2.49 -15.86
CA LYS A 182 19.22 -2.77 -16.47
C LYS A 182 19.31 -4.19 -17.06
N MET A 183 18.67 -5.19 -16.43
CA MET A 183 18.58 -6.53 -17.01
C MET A 183 17.81 -6.51 -18.34
N LEU A 184 16.71 -5.76 -18.42
CA LEU A 184 15.93 -5.58 -19.64
C LEU A 184 16.76 -4.88 -20.74
N GLN A 185 17.44 -3.79 -20.43
CA GLN A 185 18.33 -3.07 -21.35
C GLN A 185 19.46 -3.94 -21.90
N GLN A 186 19.93 -4.89 -21.12
CA GLN A 186 20.99 -5.83 -21.51
C GLN A 186 20.48 -7.06 -22.26
N GLY A 187 19.16 -7.19 -22.50
CA GLY A 187 18.56 -8.37 -23.12
C GLY A 187 18.70 -9.66 -22.30
N ARG A 188 18.89 -9.54 -20.97
CA ARG A 188 18.95 -10.69 -20.06
C ARG A 188 17.57 -11.20 -19.70
N VAL A 189 16.57 -10.33 -19.83
CA VAL A 189 15.15 -10.60 -19.70
C VAL A 189 14.39 -9.87 -20.81
N ASP A 190 13.19 -10.34 -21.14
CA ASP A 190 12.35 -9.81 -22.19
C ASP A 190 11.32 -8.82 -21.68
N VAL A 191 11.00 -8.89 -20.40
CA VAL A 191 10.00 -8.03 -19.75
C VAL A 191 10.36 -7.77 -18.29
N PHE A 192 10.14 -6.54 -17.86
CA PHE A 192 10.17 -6.10 -16.46
C PHE A 192 8.74 -5.89 -16.02
N ALA A 193 8.36 -6.43 -14.86
CA ALA A 193 7.03 -6.31 -14.27
C ALA A 193 7.10 -5.67 -12.89
N LEU A 194 6.33 -4.59 -12.69
CA LEU A 194 6.19 -3.90 -11.41
C LEU A 194 4.88 -3.07 -11.42
N SER A 195 4.59 -2.40 -10.31
CA SER A 195 3.48 -1.46 -10.23
C SER A 195 3.49 -0.43 -11.37
N GLY A 196 2.31 0.01 -11.81
CA GLY A 196 2.18 0.89 -12.97
C GLY A 196 2.92 2.21 -12.81
N LEU A 197 2.65 2.94 -11.71
CA LEU A 197 3.30 4.23 -11.47
C LEU A 197 4.79 4.08 -11.15
N GLY A 198 5.19 3.00 -10.47
CA GLY A 198 6.60 2.69 -10.21
C GLY A 198 7.37 2.44 -11.51
N THR A 199 6.81 1.63 -12.41
CA THR A 199 7.40 1.36 -13.74
C THR A 199 7.47 2.63 -14.58
N GLN A 200 6.41 3.44 -14.57
CA GLN A 200 6.37 4.71 -15.31
C GLN A 200 7.44 5.70 -14.82
N ASP A 201 7.53 5.91 -13.50
CA ASP A 201 8.57 6.78 -12.90
C ASP A 201 9.98 6.29 -13.25
N LEU A 202 10.19 4.98 -13.17
CA LEU A 202 11.48 4.37 -13.47
C LEU A 202 11.88 4.54 -14.94
N LEU A 203 10.94 4.34 -15.88
CA LEU A 203 11.20 4.56 -17.31
C LEU A 203 11.45 6.04 -17.62
N GLN A 204 10.73 6.96 -17.01
CA GLN A 204 10.97 8.40 -17.15
C GLN A 204 12.39 8.78 -16.69
N LYS A 205 12.83 8.27 -15.54
CA LYS A 205 14.18 8.50 -15.01
C LYS A 205 15.27 7.84 -15.86
N THR A 206 15.00 6.67 -16.39
CA THR A 206 15.91 5.93 -17.28
C THR A 206 16.08 6.64 -18.62
N ASN A 207 15.00 7.27 -19.11
CA ASN A 207 14.96 8.03 -20.38
C ASN A 207 15.56 7.25 -21.57
N ASP A 208 15.27 5.97 -21.67
CA ASP A 208 15.75 5.09 -22.74
C ASP A 208 14.66 4.92 -23.82
N PRO A 209 14.85 5.44 -25.05
CA PRO A 209 13.87 5.34 -26.11
C PRO A 209 13.69 3.92 -26.66
N ASN A 210 14.56 2.98 -26.25
CA ASN A 210 14.44 1.57 -26.64
C ASN A 210 13.54 0.76 -25.69
N LEU A 211 12.93 1.40 -24.69
CA LEU A 211 11.99 0.79 -23.77
C LEU A 211 10.59 1.40 -23.92
N GLU A 212 9.57 0.59 -23.70
CA GLU A 212 8.15 0.95 -23.80
C GLU A 212 7.39 0.50 -22.56
N LEU A 213 6.41 1.31 -22.14
CA LEU A 213 5.49 1.01 -21.04
C LEU A 213 4.22 0.37 -21.59
N ILE A 214 3.85 -0.78 -21.07
CA ILE A 214 2.54 -1.43 -21.26
C ILE A 214 1.77 -1.32 -19.95
N MET A 215 0.74 -0.47 -19.92
CA MET A 215 -0.08 -0.23 -18.72
C MET A 215 -1.52 0.14 -19.12
N PRO A 216 -2.54 -0.48 -18.51
CA PRO A 216 -2.46 -1.58 -17.55
C PRO A 216 -2.13 -2.93 -18.19
N ILE A 217 -1.61 -3.88 -17.41
CA ILE A 217 -1.52 -5.28 -17.84
C ILE A 217 -2.95 -5.83 -17.94
N SER A 218 -3.29 -6.38 -19.11
CA SER A 218 -4.63 -6.93 -19.34
C SER A 218 -4.90 -8.14 -18.46
N GLY A 219 -6.13 -8.27 -17.93
CA GLY A 219 -6.52 -9.38 -17.07
C GLY A 219 -6.03 -9.30 -15.63
N VAL A 220 -5.27 -8.26 -15.26
CA VAL A 220 -4.86 -8.01 -13.86
C VAL A 220 -5.78 -6.97 -13.23
N PRO A 221 -6.40 -7.24 -12.06
CA PRO A 221 -7.24 -6.25 -11.39
C PRO A 221 -6.40 -5.10 -10.83
N ILE A 222 -7.02 -3.94 -10.67
CA ILE A 222 -6.42 -2.82 -9.93
C ILE A 222 -6.05 -3.29 -8.52
N GLY A 223 -4.78 -3.16 -8.19
CA GLY A 223 -4.27 -3.42 -6.85
C GLY A 223 -4.54 -2.25 -5.92
N CYS A 224 -4.95 -2.52 -4.67
CA CYS A 224 -5.00 -1.48 -3.65
C CYS A 224 -4.12 -1.85 -2.46
N ALA A 225 -3.41 -0.87 -1.94
CA ALA A 225 -2.56 -0.96 -0.77
C ALA A 225 -3.18 -0.24 0.41
N GLY A 226 -2.66 -0.52 1.59
CA GLY A 226 -2.91 0.18 2.84
C GLY A 226 -1.70 0.06 3.75
N ALA A 227 -1.67 0.83 4.81
CA ALA A 227 -0.69 0.62 5.86
C ALA A 227 -0.89 -0.77 6.47
N ALA A 228 0.20 -1.54 6.61
CA ALA A 228 0.14 -2.90 7.14
C ALA A 228 0.72 -2.97 8.56
N PHE A 229 0.11 -3.81 9.41
CA PHE A 229 0.43 -3.93 10.83
C PHE A 229 0.57 -5.40 11.24
N ASN A 230 1.20 -5.62 12.42
CA ASN A 230 1.18 -6.93 13.05
C ASN A 230 -0.25 -7.36 13.36
N MET A 231 -0.54 -8.66 13.25
CA MET A 231 -1.87 -9.25 13.53
C MET A 231 -2.46 -8.89 14.90
N ASN A 232 -1.61 -8.58 15.87
CA ASN A 232 -2.04 -8.26 17.23
C ASN A 232 -2.30 -6.76 17.46
N ASP A 233 -2.07 -5.90 16.46
CA ASP A 233 -2.25 -4.44 16.57
C ASP A 233 -3.63 -3.99 16.08
N ILE A 234 -4.69 -4.76 16.40
CA ILE A 234 -6.06 -4.52 15.94
C ILE A 234 -6.58 -3.15 16.42
N GLU A 235 -6.33 -2.79 17.68
CA GLU A 235 -6.75 -1.51 18.25
C GLU A 235 -5.99 -0.36 17.60
N PHE A 236 -4.67 -0.49 17.39
CA PHE A 236 -3.87 0.52 16.71
C PHE A 236 -4.31 0.72 15.26
N ARG A 237 -4.60 -0.37 14.53
CA ARG A 237 -5.20 -0.28 13.20
C ARG A 237 -6.53 0.49 13.21
N ALA A 238 -7.40 0.23 14.19
CA ALA A 238 -8.68 0.92 14.32
C ALA A 238 -8.49 2.43 14.55
N GLU A 239 -7.56 2.82 15.43
CA GLU A 239 -7.17 4.22 15.66
C GLU A 239 -6.60 4.86 14.39
N TYR A 240 -5.73 4.14 13.66
CA TYR A 240 -5.18 4.57 12.39
C TYR A 240 -6.29 4.81 11.35
N ASN A 241 -7.24 3.88 11.21
CA ASN A 241 -8.36 4.00 10.28
C ASN A 241 -9.29 5.18 10.62
N MET A 242 -9.53 5.47 11.90
CA MET A 242 -10.29 6.65 12.30
C MET A 242 -9.59 7.95 11.89
N ALA A 243 -8.28 8.02 12.05
CA ALA A 243 -7.48 9.18 11.62
C ALA A 243 -7.40 9.29 10.09
N LEU A 244 -7.23 8.16 9.38
CA LEU A 244 -7.26 8.11 7.91
C LEU A 244 -8.61 8.56 7.36
N ALA A 245 -9.72 8.13 7.94
CA ALA A 245 -11.06 8.57 7.55
C ALA A 245 -11.23 10.08 7.74
N LYS A 246 -10.70 10.65 8.82
CA LYS A 246 -10.70 12.10 9.04
C LYS A 246 -9.87 12.82 7.97
N LEU A 247 -8.68 12.31 7.66
CA LEU A 247 -7.81 12.87 6.61
C LEU A 247 -8.50 12.85 5.24
N LYS A 248 -9.20 11.75 4.91
CA LYS A 248 -9.99 11.64 3.67
C LYS A 248 -11.16 12.64 3.64
N ALA A 249 -11.85 12.83 4.76
CA ALA A 249 -13.01 13.72 4.86
C ALA A 249 -12.66 15.20 4.71
N THR A 250 -11.44 15.63 5.05
CA THR A 250 -10.98 17.02 4.92
C THR A 250 -10.45 17.36 3.53
N GLY A 251 -10.23 16.38 2.67
CA GLY A 251 -9.57 16.55 1.37
C GLY A 251 -8.04 16.60 1.43
N GLU A 252 -7.45 16.63 2.62
CA GLU A 252 -5.98 16.61 2.79
C GLU A 252 -5.36 15.33 2.23
N PHE A 253 -6.07 14.21 2.30
CA PHE A 253 -5.66 12.94 1.72
C PHE A 253 -5.38 13.07 0.21
N ALA A 254 -6.32 13.65 -0.55
CA ALA A 254 -6.17 13.86 -1.98
C ALA A 254 -4.95 14.77 -2.28
N ALA A 255 -4.81 15.87 -1.52
CA ALA A 255 -3.68 16.79 -1.67
C ALA A 255 -2.31 16.13 -1.42
N ILE A 256 -2.26 15.05 -0.60
CA ILE A 256 -1.03 14.28 -0.36
C ILE A 256 -0.72 13.35 -1.52
N ILE A 257 -1.70 12.59 -2.04
CA ILE A 257 -1.42 11.49 -2.97
C ILE A 257 -1.41 11.91 -4.44
N GLU A 258 -2.18 12.93 -4.83
CA GLU A 258 -2.31 13.38 -6.22
C GLU A 258 -0.98 13.87 -6.84
N PRO A 259 -0.09 14.59 -6.13
CA PRO A 259 1.21 14.95 -6.65
C PRO A 259 2.10 13.75 -7.03
N TYR A 260 1.80 12.57 -6.47
CA TYR A 260 2.47 11.31 -6.78
C TYR A 260 1.82 10.53 -7.93
N GLY A 261 0.75 11.08 -8.53
CA GLY A 261 0.02 10.44 -9.63
C GLY A 261 -1.10 9.48 -9.20
N PHE A 262 -1.39 9.37 -7.90
CA PHE A 262 -2.51 8.57 -7.40
C PHE A 262 -3.81 9.37 -7.42
N SER A 263 -4.96 8.67 -7.52
CA SER A 263 -6.29 9.27 -7.43
C SER A 263 -6.96 8.91 -6.11
N ALA A 264 -7.47 9.90 -5.40
CA ALA A 264 -8.28 9.66 -4.22
C ALA A 264 -9.59 8.93 -4.55
N GLU A 265 -10.17 9.16 -5.75
CA GLU A 265 -11.35 8.46 -6.22
C GLU A 265 -11.10 6.96 -6.41
N ALA A 266 -9.90 6.56 -6.82
CA ALA A 266 -9.56 5.15 -6.97
C ALA A 266 -9.62 4.34 -5.66
N THR A 267 -9.56 5.02 -4.52
CA THR A 267 -9.74 4.41 -3.19
C THR A 267 -11.18 4.51 -2.67
N ALA A 268 -12.04 5.28 -3.36
CA ALA A 268 -13.42 5.49 -2.93
C ALA A 268 -14.26 4.22 -3.14
N GLY A 269 -14.91 3.75 -2.08
CA GLY A 269 -15.69 2.50 -2.12
C GLY A 269 -14.87 1.22 -1.98
N GLU A 270 -13.54 1.31 -1.99
CA GLU A 270 -12.67 0.20 -1.66
C GLU A 270 -12.61 0.00 -0.13
N SER A 271 -12.60 -1.25 0.29
CA SER A 271 -12.51 -1.61 1.70
C SER A 271 -11.52 -2.76 1.90
N TYR A 272 -10.84 -2.71 3.04
CA TYR A 272 -10.04 -3.83 3.51
C TYR A 272 -10.83 -5.15 3.50
N LEU A 273 -12.10 -5.15 3.96
CA LEU A 273 -12.91 -6.36 4.04
C LEU A 273 -13.25 -6.96 2.67
N THR A 274 -13.36 -6.15 1.61
CA THR A 274 -13.60 -6.67 0.25
C THR A 274 -12.38 -7.38 -0.33
N ARG A 275 -11.19 -7.03 0.13
CA ARG A 275 -9.91 -7.58 -0.34
C ARG A 275 -9.38 -8.69 0.57
N CYS A 276 -9.82 -8.72 1.82
CA CYS A 276 -9.51 -9.73 2.82
C CYS A 276 -10.83 -10.28 3.42
N PRO A 277 -11.60 -11.05 2.66
CA PRO A 277 -12.94 -11.48 3.11
C PRO A 277 -12.93 -12.32 4.39
N ASP A 278 -11.82 -13.00 4.68
CA ASP A 278 -11.60 -13.76 5.91
C ASP A 278 -10.78 -12.96 6.94
N GLY A 279 -10.53 -11.67 6.67
CA GLY A 279 -9.73 -10.78 7.50
C GLY A 279 -10.41 -10.46 8.84
N LYS A 280 -9.63 -10.54 9.93
CA LYS A 280 -10.06 -10.22 11.30
C LYS A 280 -10.12 -8.72 11.53
#